data_fddfa39aa74e563dcd02ce99af1971fe
#
_entry.id   fddfa39aa74e563dcd02ce99af1971fe
#
_cell.length_a   1.000
_cell.length_b   1.000
_cell.length_c   1.000
_cell.angle_alpha   90.00
_cell.angle_beta   90.00
_cell.angle_gamma   90.00
#
_symmetry.space_group_name_H-M   'P 1'
#
loop_
_entity.id
_entity.type
_entity.pdbx_description
1 polymer ?
#
loop_
_entity_poly.entity_id
_entity_poly.type
_entity_poly.pdbx_seq_one_letter_code
_entity_poly.pdbx_strand_id
1 'polypeptide(L)'
;ENDLRQIGVFVSGMDSWKYSPMAHKVIVEKPPSLDLLLKVPGVLWVEPVLTTYARNLAASAFMSDGDIATQDHWEFGLNGGGVVLGVADSGIDIDHSCFRNSSESIGDVGINHRKVLVNNVSLDDGDNPGEMDYRHGTHVAGSLVCHDVYNYLNDEKPQNGTTMAYGANLVFQDIVSADGWIPPENVTDLLIEHSLARGVIHSNSWGDDTTAYTDRTADFDMWAVEYPWSLSFIAPGNTGGQLLEPSNGRNVVAIGASTKAANPELWQSSSVGPTELGTYGIFALAPGVSISSAKADGIDDSMNNALRASSGTSMATPIAASY
;
A
#
# COMPACT_ATOMS: atom_id res chain seq x y z
N GLU A 1 22.82 -12.60 -20.00
CA GLU A 1 22.79 -11.45 -20.93
C GLU A 1 23.39 -11.80 -22.29
N ASN A 2 24.60 -12.34 -22.35
CA ASN A 2 25.23 -12.68 -23.60
C ASN A 2 24.39 -13.66 -24.45
N ASP A 3 23.80 -14.67 -23.85
CA ASP A 3 22.95 -15.63 -24.53
C ASP A 3 21.65 -15.02 -25.06
N LEU A 4 21.07 -14.07 -24.34
CA LEU A 4 19.90 -13.30 -24.79
C LEU A 4 20.24 -12.41 -25.97
N ARG A 5 21.40 -11.73 -25.96
CA ARG A 5 21.87 -10.93 -27.08
C ARG A 5 22.14 -11.76 -28.33
N GLN A 6 22.62 -13.01 -28.17
CA GLN A 6 22.85 -13.94 -29.29
C GLN A 6 21.57 -14.32 -30.04
N ILE A 7 20.45 -14.35 -29.37
CA ILE A 7 19.13 -14.62 -29.98
C ILE A 7 18.40 -13.33 -30.41
N GLY A 8 19.08 -12.18 -30.40
CA GLY A 8 18.54 -10.90 -30.87
C GLY A 8 17.61 -10.21 -29.87
N VAL A 9 17.72 -10.52 -28.59
CA VAL A 9 16.93 -9.89 -27.56
C VAL A 9 17.67 -8.68 -27.01
N PHE A 10 16.98 -7.54 -26.98
CA PHE A 10 17.49 -6.33 -26.36
C PHE A 10 17.18 -6.36 -24.86
N VAL A 11 18.21 -6.18 -24.04
CA VAL A 11 18.09 -6.14 -22.58
C VAL A 11 18.11 -4.68 -22.16
N SER A 12 17.01 -4.19 -21.58
CA SER A 12 16.87 -2.82 -21.10
C SER A 12 17.28 -2.65 -19.64
N GLY A 13 17.19 -3.71 -18.85
CA GLY A 13 17.60 -3.71 -17.45
C GLY A 13 18.06 -5.08 -16.99
N MET A 14 18.90 -5.11 -15.98
CA MET A 14 19.30 -6.33 -15.28
C MET A 14 19.59 -6.00 -13.81
N ASP A 15 18.95 -6.74 -12.93
CA ASP A 15 19.17 -6.62 -11.50
C ASP A 15 19.44 -7.98 -10.85
N SER A 16 20.14 -8.00 -9.73
CA SER A 16 20.37 -9.22 -8.97
C SER A 16 19.17 -9.52 -8.09
N TRP A 17 18.59 -10.71 -8.26
CA TRP A 17 17.53 -11.11 -7.37
C TRP A 17 18.07 -11.36 -5.94
N LYS A 18 17.59 -10.56 -4.99
CA LYS A 18 18.07 -10.51 -3.61
C LYS A 18 18.08 -11.89 -2.91
N TYR A 19 17.08 -12.71 -3.19
CA TYR A 19 16.91 -14.02 -2.52
C TYR A 19 17.66 -15.17 -3.21
N SER A 20 18.34 -14.90 -4.31
CA SER A 20 19.21 -15.86 -4.95
C SER A 20 20.41 -15.16 -5.57
N PRO A 21 21.60 -15.26 -4.99
CA PRO A 21 22.80 -14.67 -5.56
C PRO A 21 23.16 -15.25 -6.93
N MET A 22 22.48 -16.31 -7.34
CA MET A 22 22.64 -17.00 -8.63
C MET A 22 21.54 -16.62 -9.65
N ALA A 23 20.54 -15.84 -9.24
CA ALA A 23 19.45 -15.42 -10.11
C ALA A 23 19.45 -13.90 -10.31
N HIS A 24 18.98 -13.48 -11.48
CA HIS A 24 18.83 -12.09 -11.86
C HIS A 24 17.49 -11.87 -12.53
N LYS A 25 16.88 -10.72 -12.30
CA LYS A 25 15.77 -10.21 -13.11
C LYS A 25 16.35 -9.49 -14.32
N VAL A 26 15.81 -9.77 -15.48
CA VAL A 26 16.26 -9.18 -16.75
C VAL A 26 15.05 -8.67 -17.51
N ILE A 27 14.98 -7.34 -17.75
CA ILE A 27 13.93 -6.74 -18.57
C ILE A 27 14.35 -6.79 -20.03
N VAL A 28 13.49 -7.36 -20.85
CA VAL A 28 13.71 -7.50 -22.29
C VAL A 28 12.60 -6.77 -23.06
N GLU A 29 13.01 -5.99 -24.06
CA GLU A 29 12.07 -5.27 -24.92
C GLU A 29 11.76 -6.10 -26.17
N LYS A 30 10.45 -6.26 -26.45
CA LYS A 30 9.92 -6.86 -27.68
C LYS A 30 10.69 -8.12 -28.14
N PRO A 31 10.70 -9.18 -27.30
CA PRO A 31 11.36 -10.41 -27.72
C PRO A 31 10.72 -10.93 -29.01
N PRO A 32 11.51 -11.45 -29.94
CA PRO A 32 10.99 -11.94 -31.23
C PRO A 32 10.04 -13.14 -31.06
N SER A 33 10.17 -13.91 -29.98
CA SER A 33 9.29 -15.00 -29.60
C SER A 33 9.53 -15.40 -28.15
N LEU A 34 8.48 -15.70 -27.39
CA LEU A 34 8.58 -16.27 -26.04
C LEU A 34 9.28 -17.65 -26.07
N ASP A 35 9.03 -18.46 -27.11
CA ASP A 35 9.68 -19.77 -27.28
C ASP A 35 11.22 -19.68 -27.38
N LEU A 36 11.75 -18.56 -27.84
CA LEU A 36 13.19 -18.33 -27.87
C LEU A 36 13.74 -18.01 -26.49
N LEU A 37 13.02 -17.24 -25.68
CA LEU A 37 13.41 -16.95 -24.31
C LEU A 37 13.45 -18.22 -23.45
N LEU A 38 12.44 -19.07 -23.58
CA LEU A 38 12.36 -20.35 -22.85
C LEU A 38 13.47 -21.34 -23.21
N LYS A 39 14.15 -21.16 -24.35
CA LYS A 39 15.28 -21.98 -24.76
C LYS A 39 16.62 -21.51 -24.22
N VAL A 40 16.68 -20.33 -23.62
CA VAL A 40 17.92 -19.80 -23.04
C VAL A 40 18.20 -20.55 -21.72
N PRO A 41 19.37 -21.20 -21.60
CA PRO A 41 19.72 -21.91 -20.37
C PRO A 41 19.72 -20.96 -19.16
N GLY A 42 19.10 -21.38 -18.07
CA GLY A 42 19.02 -20.59 -16.83
C GLY A 42 17.81 -19.64 -16.74
N VAL A 43 16.97 -19.55 -17.76
CA VAL A 43 15.67 -18.88 -17.62
C VAL A 43 14.77 -19.75 -16.78
N LEU A 44 14.33 -19.20 -15.63
CA LEU A 44 13.43 -19.89 -14.68
C LEU A 44 11.98 -19.64 -15.04
N TRP A 45 11.62 -18.41 -15.38
CA TRP A 45 10.33 -18.06 -15.93
C TRP A 45 10.40 -16.74 -16.75
N VAL A 46 9.33 -16.45 -17.45
CA VAL A 46 9.14 -15.23 -18.25
C VAL A 46 7.74 -14.72 -18.00
N GLU A 47 7.63 -13.44 -17.72
CA GLU A 47 6.34 -12.75 -17.49
C GLU A 47 6.33 -11.40 -18.22
N PRO A 48 5.16 -10.86 -18.57
CA PRO A 48 5.07 -9.50 -19.08
C PRO A 48 5.31 -8.49 -17.98
N VAL A 49 5.98 -7.37 -18.31
CA VAL A 49 5.93 -6.17 -17.48
C VAL A 49 4.57 -5.52 -17.71
N LEU A 50 3.75 -5.47 -16.66
CA LEU A 50 2.39 -4.97 -16.72
C LEU A 50 2.31 -3.52 -16.23
N THR A 51 1.22 -2.85 -16.59
CA THR A 51 0.93 -1.51 -16.07
C THR A 51 0.30 -1.63 -14.69
N THR A 52 0.86 -0.94 -13.71
CA THR A 52 0.35 -0.88 -12.34
C THR A 52 -0.78 0.15 -12.24
N TYR A 53 -1.83 -0.18 -11.49
CA TYR A 53 -3.00 0.68 -11.25
C TYR A 53 -3.35 0.72 -9.77
N ALA A 54 -3.87 1.88 -9.31
CA ALA A 54 -4.53 1.97 -8.02
C ALA A 54 -5.83 1.16 -8.02
N ARG A 55 -6.03 0.38 -6.97
CA ARG A 55 -7.23 -0.45 -6.81
C ARG A 55 -8.34 0.27 -6.08
N ASN A 56 -8.57 1.57 -6.38
CA ASN A 56 -9.53 2.41 -5.71
C ASN A 56 -10.41 3.23 -6.65
N LEU A 57 -11.68 3.26 -6.31
CA LEU A 57 -12.67 4.18 -6.87
C LEU A 57 -13.39 4.86 -5.71
N ALA A 58 -13.16 6.11 -5.58
CA ALA A 58 -13.73 7.13 -4.70
C ALA A 58 -14.58 6.72 -3.47
N ALA A 59 -14.25 7.11 -2.37
CA ALA A 59 -14.71 7.74 -1.26
C ALA A 59 -14.86 7.51 0.19
N SER A 60 -15.37 7.37 1.22
CA SER A 60 -15.38 7.85 2.59
C SER A 60 -15.17 6.84 3.71
N ALA A 61 -14.38 7.14 4.70
CA ALA A 61 -14.04 6.27 5.78
C ALA A 61 -14.84 6.42 7.04
N PHE A 62 -15.20 5.36 7.59
CA PHE A 62 -15.60 5.29 8.96
C PHE A 62 -15.15 3.96 9.58
N MET A 63 -14.41 4.03 10.66
CA MET A 63 -14.09 2.86 11.46
C MET A 63 -14.77 2.92 12.80
N SER A 64 -15.66 2.00 13.07
CA SER A 64 -15.98 1.53 14.40
C SER A 64 -16.81 0.26 14.34
N ASP A 65 -16.88 -0.45 15.44
CA ASP A 65 -17.78 -1.54 15.79
C ASP A 65 -19.29 -1.18 15.77
N GLY A 66 -19.64 -0.03 15.22
CA GLY A 66 -21.00 0.52 15.17
C GLY A 66 -21.30 1.54 16.28
N ASP A 67 -20.43 1.71 17.25
CA ASP A 67 -20.58 2.71 18.30
C ASP A 67 -19.33 3.59 18.40
N ILE A 68 -19.41 4.80 17.85
CA ILE A 68 -18.35 5.80 17.92
C ILE A 68 -18.05 6.23 19.37
N ALA A 69 -18.98 6.01 20.27
CA ALA A 69 -18.89 6.48 21.64
C ALA A 69 -18.09 5.56 22.57
N THR A 70 -17.90 4.29 22.21
CA THR A 70 -17.30 3.26 23.08
C THR A 70 -16.17 2.52 22.37
N GLN A 71 -15.09 3.21 22.03
CA GLN A 71 -13.89 2.57 21.47
C GLN A 71 -13.07 1.96 22.60
N ASP A 72 -13.51 0.81 23.10
CA ASP A 72 -12.96 0.14 24.29
C ASP A 72 -11.44 -0.05 24.20
N HIS A 73 -10.89 -0.39 23.02
CA HIS A 73 -9.45 -0.58 22.84
C HIS A 73 -8.65 0.72 23.07
N TRP A 74 -9.18 1.90 22.76
CA TRP A 74 -8.52 3.17 23.08
C TRP A 74 -8.57 3.46 24.58
N GLU A 75 -9.61 3.04 25.27
CA GLU A 75 -9.71 3.15 26.73
C GLU A 75 -8.67 2.25 27.42
N PHE A 76 -8.28 1.15 26.79
CA PHE A 76 -7.14 0.31 27.22
C PHE A 76 -5.77 0.81 26.75
N GLY A 77 -5.70 1.97 26.09
CA GLY A 77 -4.46 2.55 25.59
C GLY A 77 -3.94 1.90 24.30
N LEU A 78 -4.73 1.06 23.63
CA LEU A 78 -4.38 0.41 22.36
C LEU A 78 -4.69 1.36 21.20
N ASN A 79 -3.74 2.22 20.87
CA ASN A 79 -3.88 3.27 19.85
C ASN A 79 -2.74 3.29 18.83
N GLY A 80 -1.87 2.29 18.86
CA GLY A 80 -0.68 2.21 18.01
C GLY A 80 0.52 3.03 18.49
N GLY A 81 0.46 3.61 19.69
CA GLY A 81 1.60 4.37 20.24
C GLY A 81 2.88 3.54 20.32
N GLY A 82 3.96 4.04 19.71
CA GLY A 82 5.24 3.34 19.59
C GLY A 82 5.33 2.33 18.44
N VAL A 83 4.27 2.19 17.64
CA VAL A 83 4.27 1.36 16.42
C VAL A 83 4.62 2.23 15.21
N VAL A 84 5.34 1.66 14.24
CA VAL A 84 5.63 2.27 12.94
C VAL A 84 4.93 1.46 11.86
N LEU A 85 4.06 2.11 11.11
CA LEU A 85 3.30 1.52 9.99
C LEU A 85 3.86 2.05 8.67
N GLY A 86 3.95 1.19 7.66
CA GLY A 86 4.43 1.53 6.33
C GLY A 86 3.32 1.60 5.30
N VAL A 87 3.46 2.50 4.34
CA VAL A 87 2.62 2.60 3.14
C VAL A 87 3.50 2.91 1.93
N ALA A 88 3.31 2.20 0.84
CA ALA A 88 3.73 2.63 -0.49
C ALA A 88 2.49 2.97 -1.31
N ASP A 89 2.42 4.15 -1.90
CA ASP A 89 1.24 4.62 -2.66
C ASP A 89 1.56 5.87 -3.52
N SER A 90 0.53 6.60 -3.95
CA SER A 90 0.58 7.73 -4.89
C SER A 90 0.97 9.08 -4.26
N GLY A 91 1.80 9.10 -3.25
CA GLY A 91 2.15 10.32 -2.55
C GLY A 91 1.25 10.64 -1.37
N ILE A 92 1.67 11.60 -0.55
CA ILE A 92 0.99 12.04 0.66
C ILE A 92 0.97 13.56 0.75
N ASP A 93 -0.21 14.13 0.92
CA ASP A 93 -0.43 15.51 1.32
C ASP A 93 -0.06 15.68 2.81
N ILE A 94 1.22 15.91 3.04
CA ILE A 94 1.81 15.92 4.39
C ILE A 94 1.35 17.10 5.24
N ASP A 95 0.87 18.19 4.61
CA ASP A 95 0.33 19.36 5.31
C ASP A 95 -1.08 19.15 5.85
N HIS A 96 -1.76 18.06 5.43
CA HIS A 96 -3.07 17.73 5.94
C HIS A 96 -3.08 17.56 7.47
N SER A 97 -4.18 17.94 8.13
CA SER A 97 -4.31 17.91 9.60
C SER A 97 -4.03 16.54 10.23
N CYS A 98 -4.21 15.45 9.50
CA CYS A 98 -3.88 14.10 9.94
C CYS A 98 -2.38 13.90 10.17
N PHE A 99 -1.53 14.61 9.46
CA PHE A 99 -0.09 14.29 9.37
C PHE A 99 0.80 15.41 9.90
N ARG A 100 0.55 16.67 9.54
CA ARG A 100 1.40 17.81 9.91
C ARG A 100 1.68 17.92 11.42
N ASN A 101 2.81 18.49 11.75
CA ASN A 101 3.33 18.46 13.12
C ASN A 101 2.59 19.42 14.09
N SER A 102 2.08 20.53 13.56
CA SER A 102 1.30 21.52 14.34
C SER A 102 0.14 22.09 13.53
N SER A 103 -0.64 22.99 14.14
CA SER A 103 -1.72 23.69 13.43
C SER A 103 -1.23 24.54 12.25
N GLU A 104 0.02 25.01 12.29
CA GLU A 104 0.57 26.00 11.36
C GLU A 104 1.87 25.56 10.68
N SER A 105 2.27 24.29 10.85
CA SER A 105 3.53 23.79 10.28
C SER A 105 3.49 22.30 10.02
N ILE A 106 3.96 21.90 8.86
CA ILE A 106 4.25 20.51 8.53
C ILE A 106 5.24 19.94 9.54
N GLY A 107 6.31 20.65 9.85
CA GLY A 107 7.42 20.18 10.68
C GLY A 107 8.46 19.40 9.88
N ASP A 108 9.61 19.17 10.50
CA ASP A 108 10.68 18.38 9.89
C ASP A 108 10.36 16.88 10.00
N VAL A 109 10.21 16.21 8.85
CA VAL A 109 10.03 14.74 8.78
C VAL A 109 11.21 14.05 9.45
N GLY A 110 10.93 13.06 10.28
CA GLY A 110 11.96 12.30 10.98
C GLY A 110 11.56 11.89 12.39
N ILE A 111 12.53 11.44 13.17
CA ILE A 111 12.32 10.85 14.49
C ILE A 111 11.62 11.76 15.51
N ASN A 112 11.67 13.09 15.31
CA ASN A 112 11.01 14.08 16.16
C ASN A 112 9.65 14.54 15.61
N HIS A 113 9.27 14.09 14.44
CA HIS A 113 7.97 14.40 13.86
C HIS A 113 6.88 13.59 14.56
N ARG A 114 5.76 14.21 14.90
CA ARG A 114 4.67 13.52 15.63
C ARG A 114 4.08 12.34 14.88
N LYS A 115 4.15 12.34 13.54
CA LYS A 115 3.47 11.36 12.68
C LYS A 115 4.40 10.72 11.65
N VAL A 116 5.14 11.46 10.85
CA VAL A 116 5.85 10.97 9.68
C VAL A 116 7.34 10.83 9.96
N LEU A 117 7.84 9.60 10.05
CA LEU A 117 9.27 9.32 10.26
C LEU A 117 10.07 9.36 8.97
N VAL A 118 9.47 8.89 7.89
CA VAL A 118 10.06 8.90 6.55
C VAL A 118 8.96 9.29 5.56
N ASN A 119 9.28 10.19 4.65
CA ASN A 119 8.53 10.47 3.44
C ASN A 119 9.50 10.33 2.27
N ASN A 120 9.47 9.18 1.59
CA ASN A 120 10.34 8.91 0.46
C ASN A 120 9.67 9.40 -0.81
N VAL A 121 10.16 10.52 -1.30
CA VAL A 121 9.73 11.21 -2.53
C VAL A 121 10.81 11.10 -3.62
N SER A 122 11.43 9.93 -3.73
CA SER A 122 12.52 9.70 -4.68
C SER A 122 12.10 9.76 -6.15
N LEU A 123 10.80 9.58 -6.44
CA LEU A 123 10.24 9.71 -7.79
C LEU A 123 9.83 11.14 -8.07
N ASP A 124 9.15 11.79 -7.13
CA ASP A 124 8.78 13.21 -7.18
C ASP A 124 8.54 13.77 -5.77
N ASP A 125 7.93 14.94 -5.65
CA ASP A 125 7.79 15.67 -4.40
C ASP A 125 6.44 15.47 -3.71
N GLY A 126 5.66 14.47 -4.10
CA GLY A 126 4.45 14.07 -3.38
C GLY A 126 3.19 13.95 -4.22
N ASP A 127 2.05 14.22 -3.63
CA ASP A 127 0.71 13.97 -4.18
C ASP A 127 0.26 15.11 -5.11
N ASN A 128 0.83 15.17 -6.32
CA ASN A 128 0.66 16.27 -7.26
C ASN A 128 -0.59 16.17 -8.13
N PRO A 129 -1.34 17.28 -8.32
CA PRO A 129 -2.48 17.29 -9.24
C PRO A 129 -2.06 17.02 -10.67
N GLY A 130 -2.69 16.03 -11.28
CA GLY A 130 -2.40 15.60 -12.65
C GLY A 130 -1.68 14.27 -12.75
N GLU A 131 -1.12 13.79 -11.67
CA GLU A 131 -0.62 12.42 -11.55
C GLU A 131 -1.75 11.41 -11.41
N MET A 132 -1.47 10.17 -11.76
CA MET A 132 -2.43 9.10 -11.65
C MET A 132 -2.76 8.86 -10.17
N ASP A 133 -4.05 8.92 -9.85
CA ASP A 133 -4.55 8.63 -8.50
C ASP A 133 -3.99 9.53 -7.39
N TYR A 134 -3.54 10.75 -7.69
CA TYR A 134 -2.87 11.67 -6.77
C TYR A 134 -3.55 11.90 -5.41
N ARG A 135 -4.79 11.52 -5.25
CA ARG A 135 -5.50 11.60 -3.96
C ARG A 135 -5.60 10.25 -3.24
N HIS A 136 -4.98 9.22 -3.77
CA HIS A 136 -5.15 7.87 -3.27
C HIS A 136 -4.27 7.61 -2.05
N GLY A 137 -2.98 7.90 -2.12
CA GLY A 137 -2.02 7.67 -1.04
C GLY A 137 -2.35 8.44 0.23
N THR A 138 -2.72 9.72 0.11
CA THR A 138 -3.19 10.53 1.23
C THR A 138 -4.40 9.90 1.93
N HIS A 139 -5.36 9.37 1.16
CA HIS A 139 -6.53 8.71 1.72
C HIS A 139 -6.18 7.38 2.41
N VAL A 140 -5.29 6.58 1.81
CA VAL A 140 -4.78 5.33 2.37
C VAL A 140 -4.01 5.58 3.66
N ALA A 141 -3.06 6.52 3.65
CA ALA A 141 -2.30 6.91 4.84
C ALA A 141 -3.21 7.47 5.95
N GLY A 142 -4.20 8.27 5.58
CA GLY A 142 -5.22 8.76 6.51
C GLY A 142 -6.02 7.61 7.13
N SER A 143 -6.41 6.61 6.34
CA SER A 143 -7.11 5.41 6.84
C SER A 143 -6.24 4.54 7.74
N LEU A 144 -4.92 4.64 7.65
CA LEU A 144 -3.96 3.87 8.44
C LEU A 144 -3.62 4.54 9.77
N VAL A 145 -3.28 5.85 9.76
CA VAL A 145 -2.66 6.51 10.93
C VAL A 145 -3.21 7.90 11.27
N CYS A 146 -4.32 8.37 10.65
CA CYS A 146 -4.80 9.73 10.88
C CYS A 146 -5.01 10.04 12.36
N HIS A 147 -4.38 11.11 12.80
CA HIS A 147 -4.67 11.79 14.06
C HIS A 147 -4.74 13.28 13.82
N ASP A 148 -5.94 13.81 13.80
CA ASP A 148 -6.14 15.25 13.56
C ASP A 148 -5.30 16.09 14.53
N VAL A 149 -4.57 17.06 14.00
CA VAL A 149 -3.61 17.87 14.78
C VAL A 149 -4.28 18.68 15.89
N TYR A 150 -5.51 19.10 15.68
CA TYR A 150 -6.23 19.88 16.70
C TYR A 150 -6.63 19.01 17.89
N ASN A 151 -7.07 17.77 17.65
CA ASN A 151 -7.34 16.80 18.71
C ASN A 151 -6.05 16.42 19.44
N TYR A 152 -4.96 16.21 18.70
CA TYR A 152 -3.65 15.91 19.27
C TYR A 152 -3.14 17.03 20.20
N LEU A 153 -3.19 18.29 19.75
CA LEU A 153 -2.71 19.43 20.53
C LEU A 153 -3.54 19.74 21.77
N ASN A 154 -4.82 19.38 21.76
CA ASN A 154 -5.74 19.61 22.89
C ASN A 154 -5.89 18.39 23.81
N ASP A 155 -5.18 17.28 23.52
CA ASP A 155 -5.34 15.99 24.21
C ASP A 155 -6.81 15.54 24.25
N GLU A 156 -7.54 15.78 23.16
CA GLU A 156 -8.92 15.41 22.99
C GLU A 156 -9.04 13.99 22.46
N LYS A 157 -10.13 13.31 22.82
CA LYS A 157 -10.44 12.00 22.25
C LYS A 157 -10.58 12.12 20.74
N PRO A 158 -10.09 11.08 20.00
CA PRO A 158 -10.21 11.06 18.55
C PRO A 158 -11.63 11.28 18.05
N GLN A 159 -11.78 12.06 16.99
CA GLN A 159 -13.05 12.37 16.35
C GLN A 159 -13.11 11.82 14.93
N ASN A 160 -14.12 12.21 14.16
CA ASN A 160 -14.33 11.78 12.78
C ASN A 160 -13.04 11.90 11.94
N GLY A 161 -12.72 10.85 11.20
CA GLY A 161 -11.50 10.77 10.38
C GLY A 161 -10.29 10.17 11.09
N THR A 162 -10.33 9.95 12.39
CA THR A 162 -9.27 9.28 13.14
C THR A 162 -9.34 7.76 12.94
N THR A 163 -8.18 7.11 12.91
CA THR A 163 -8.05 5.66 12.72
C THR A 163 -7.79 4.92 14.03
N MET A 164 -7.83 3.58 13.98
CA MET A 164 -7.55 2.74 15.14
C MET A 164 -6.14 3.00 15.69
N ALA A 165 -5.12 3.04 14.82
CA ALA A 165 -3.72 3.28 15.18
C ALA A 165 -3.34 4.78 15.12
N TYR A 166 -4.21 5.67 15.64
CA TYR A 166 -3.93 7.12 15.57
C TYR A 166 -2.66 7.54 16.31
N GLY A 167 -2.16 6.75 17.24
CA GLY A 167 -0.90 6.98 17.94
C GLY A 167 0.34 6.46 17.19
N ALA A 168 0.17 5.70 16.10
CA ALA A 168 1.28 5.16 15.33
C ALA A 168 2.00 6.23 14.50
N ASN A 169 3.29 5.96 14.21
CA ASN A 169 4.07 6.73 13.25
C ASN A 169 3.99 6.09 11.86
N LEU A 170 4.32 6.88 10.84
CA LEU A 170 4.23 6.53 9.43
C LEU A 170 5.60 6.54 8.75
N VAL A 171 5.86 5.53 7.94
CA VAL A 171 6.81 5.53 6.83
C VAL A 171 5.99 5.55 5.55
N PHE A 172 6.09 6.61 4.77
CA PHE A 172 5.42 6.74 3.49
C PHE A 172 6.43 6.69 2.34
N GLN A 173 6.07 5.99 1.26
CA GLN A 173 6.90 5.82 0.08
C GLN A 173 6.05 6.11 -1.15
N ASP A 174 6.41 7.18 -1.85
CA ASP A 174 5.78 7.51 -3.12
C ASP A 174 6.32 6.61 -4.23
N ILE A 175 5.40 5.94 -4.93
CA ILE A 175 5.69 5.04 -6.05
C ILE A 175 4.93 5.41 -7.32
N VAL A 176 4.43 6.66 -7.38
CA VAL A 176 3.77 7.23 -8.56
C VAL A 176 4.51 8.49 -8.99
N SER A 177 4.53 8.73 -10.27
CA SER A 177 5.02 9.97 -10.88
C SER A 177 4.09 10.40 -12.01
N ALA A 178 4.46 11.47 -12.70
CA ALA A 178 3.75 11.93 -13.90
C ALA A 178 3.63 10.84 -14.99
N ASP A 179 4.55 9.85 -15.00
CA ASP A 179 4.51 8.71 -15.92
C ASP A 179 3.61 7.55 -15.44
N GLY A 180 3.05 7.64 -14.22
CA GLY A 180 2.16 6.67 -13.58
C GLY A 180 2.81 5.90 -12.45
N TRP A 181 2.28 4.72 -12.15
CA TRP A 181 2.78 3.84 -11.09
C TRP A 181 4.14 3.23 -11.47
N ILE A 182 5.14 3.47 -10.64
CA ILE A 182 6.52 3.02 -10.81
C ILE A 182 7.02 2.36 -9.51
N PRO A 183 6.41 1.24 -9.08
CA PRO A 183 6.94 0.49 -7.96
C PRO A 183 8.35 -0.01 -8.29
N PRO A 184 9.25 -0.11 -7.28
CA PRO A 184 10.60 -0.60 -7.54
C PRO A 184 10.58 -2.04 -8.07
N GLU A 185 11.54 -2.39 -8.93
CA GLU A 185 11.67 -3.75 -9.48
C GLU A 185 11.78 -4.80 -8.35
N ASN A 186 12.48 -4.48 -7.28
CA ASN A 186 12.52 -5.25 -6.05
C ASN A 186 11.64 -4.58 -5.00
N VAL A 187 10.39 -5.01 -4.85
CA VAL A 187 9.47 -4.43 -3.86
C VAL A 187 9.94 -4.60 -2.42
N THR A 188 10.88 -5.51 -2.17
CA THR A 188 11.53 -5.64 -0.86
C THR A 188 12.31 -4.41 -0.44
N ASP A 189 12.68 -3.51 -1.37
CA ASP A 189 13.31 -2.24 -1.03
C ASP A 189 12.39 -1.35 -0.19
N LEU A 190 11.07 -1.38 -0.49
CA LEU A 190 10.05 -0.71 0.32
C LEU A 190 10.01 -1.27 1.75
N LEU A 191 10.06 -2.60 1.87
CA LEU A 191 9.99 -3.29 3.15
C LEU A 191 11.29 -3.11 3.97
N ILE A 192 12.44 -3.01 3.31
CA ILE A 192 13.73 -2.71 3.93
C ILE A 192 13.70 -1.30 4.53
N GLU A 193 13.32 -0.28 3.76
CA GLU A 193 13.27 1.10 4.26
C GLU A 193 12.34 1.21 5.45
N HIS A 194 11.16 0.60 5.38
CA HIS A 194 10.22 0.53 6.48
C HIS A 194 10.82 -0.18 7.72
N SER A 195 11.52 -1.30 7.52
CA SER A 195 12.15 -2.05 8.62
C SER A 195 13.30 -1.29 9.28
N LEU A 196 14.04 -0.47 8.53
CA LEU A 196 15.08 0.43 9.08
C LEU A 196 14.48 1.47 10.03
N ALA A 197 13.24 1.88 9.80
CA ALA A 197 12.47 2.71 10.73
C ALA A 197 11.80 1.90 11.87
N ARG A 198 12.11 0.60 12.01
CA ARG A 198 11.54 -0.35 12.99
C ARG A 198 10.07 -0.70 12.75
N GLY A 199 9.59 -0.55 11.52
CA GLY A 199 8.26 -0.98 11.13
C GLY A 199 8.20 -2.49 10.86
N VAL A 200 7.04 -3.08 11.13
CA VAL A 200 6.78 -4.52 10.92
C VAL A 200 5.48 -4.78 10.14
N ILE A 201 4.63 -3.78 10.00
CA ILE A 201 3.35 -3.87 9.27
C ILE A 201 3.38 -2.88 8.12
N HIS A 202 3.22 -3.36 6.90
CA HIS A 202 3.24 -2.57 5.67
C HIS A 202 1.94 -2.75 4.89
N SER A 203 1.28 -1.65 4.55
CA SER A 203 0.02 -1.62 3.81
C SER A 203 0.26 -1.26 2.35
N ASN A 204 -0.26 -2.08 1.44
CA ASN A 204 -0.11 -1.95 0.00
C ASN A 204 -1.48 -1.99 -0.67
N SER A 205 -1.92 -0.85 -1.18
CA SER A 205 -3.24 -0.69 -1.79
C SER A 205 -3.17 -0.60 -3.32
N TRP A 206 -2.22 -1.31 -3.93
CA TRP A 206 -1.90 -1.30 -5.36
C TRP A 206 -1.46 -2.69 -5.84
N GLY A 207 -1.32 -2.83 -7.15
CA GLY A 207 -0.84 -4.03 -7.83
C GLY A 207 -1.36 -4.08 -9.27
N ASP A 208 -0.96 -5.07 -10.04
CA ASP A 208 -1.34 -5.21 -11.45
C ASP A 208 -2.63 -6.01 -11.64
N ASP A 209 -3.33 -5.78 -12.75
CA ASP A 209 -4.59 -6.46 -13.09
C ASP A 209 -4.33 -7.85 -13.70
N THR A 210 -3.62 -8.70 -12.94
CA THR A 210 -3.39 -10.10 -13.29
C THR A 210 -3.62 -11.02 -12.10
N THR A 211 -4.04 -12.24 -12.36
CA THR A 211 -4.17 -13.33 -11.36
C THR A 211 -2.91 -14.18 -11.28
N ALA A 212 -1.95 -13.97 -12.18
CA ALA A 212 -0.71 -14.71 -12.21
C ALA A 212 0.14 -14.47 -10.95
N TYR A 213 0.85 -15.49 -10.51
CA TYR A 213 1.87 -15.37 -9.47
C TYR A 213 3.14 -14.80 -10.10
N THR A 214 3.41 -13.52 -9.85
CA THR A 214 4.51 -12.76 -10.46
C THR A 214 5.77 -12.78 -9.59
N ASP A 215 6.84 -12.18 -10.08
CA ASP A 215 8.08 -11.98 -9.31
C ASP A 215 7.84 -11.03 -8.12
N ARG A 216 6.98 -10.03 -8.29
CA ARG A 216 6.56 -9.14 -7.20
C ARG A 216 5.85 -9.89 -6.08
N THR A 217 4.96 -10.81 -6.45
CA THR A 217 4.32 -11.70 -5.47
C THR A 217 5.35 -12.57 -4.76
N ALA A 218 6.34 -13.09 -5.50
CA ALA A 218 7.42 -13.90 -4.94
C ALA A 218 8.31 -13.09 -3.98
N ASP A 219 8.57 -11.82 -4.26
CA ASP A 219 9.33 -10.94 -3.38
C ASP A 219 8.65 -10.77 -2.01
N PHE A 220 7.32 -10.53 -1.99
CA PHE A 220 6.56 -10.46 -0.74
C PHE A 220 6.58 -11.78 0.03
N ASP A 221 6.39 -12.90 -0.67
CA ASP A 221 6.41 -14.23 -0.06
C ASP A 221 7.79 -14.56 0.53
N MET A 222 8.88 -14.26 -0.20
CA MET A 222 10.25 -14.49 0.27
C MET A 222 10.62 -13.58 1.42
N TRP A 223 10.17 -12.32 1.39
CA TRP A 223 10.34 -11.40 2.51
C TRP A 223 9.74 -11.96 3.81
N ALA A 224 8.51 -12.46 3.76
CA ALA A 224 7.84 -13.02 4.93
C ALA A 224 8.52 -14.31 5.44
N VAL A 225 9.19 -15.08 4.58
CA VAL A 225 10.00 -16.24 4.98
C VAL A 225 11.29 -15.77 5.69
N GLU A 226 11.93 -14.75 5.17
CA GLU A 226 13.18 -14.22 5.74
C GLU A 226 12.92 -13.43 7.03
N TYR A 227 11.81 -12.70 7.09
CA TYR A 227 11.41 -11.83 8.21
C TYR A 227 10.00 -12.18 8.71
N PRO A 228 9.83 -13.30 9.42
CA PRO A 228 8.51 -13.86 9.77
C PRO A 228 7.71 -13.01 10.79
N TRP A 229 8.30 -11.96 11.32
CA TRP A 229 7.62 -10.95 12.17
C TRP A 229 7.07 -9.77 11.36
N SER A 230 7.37 -9.69 10.06
CA SER A 230 6.89 -8.65 9.16
C SER A 230 5.61 -9.09 8.47
N LEU A 231 4.59 -8.22 8.45
CA LEU A 231 3.30 -8.49 7.82
C LEU A 231 3.06 -7.49 6.70
N SER A 232 2.82 -8.00 5.50
CA SER A 232 2.40 -7.21 4.34
C SER A 232 0.90 -7.37 4.12
N PHE A 233 0.15 -6.31 4.38
CA PHE A 233 -1.28 -6.21 4.08
C PHE A 233 -1.44 -5.74 2.64
N ILE A 234 -2.26 -6.43 1.85
CA ILE A 234 -2.39 -6.17 0.41
C ILE A 234 -3.84 -6.17 -0.04
N ALA A 235 -4.20 -5.18 -0.83
CA ALA A 235 -5.51 -5.08 -1.44
C ALA A 235 -5.67 -6.11 -2.59
N PRO A 236 -6.68 -6.99 -2.55
CA PRO A 236 -6.82 -8.09 -3.51
C PRO A 236 -7.37 -7.67 -4.87
N GLY A 237 -7.80 -6.43 -5.03
CA GLY A 237 -8.42 -5.91 -6.25
C GLY A 237 -9.92 -5.68 -6.13
N ASN A 238 -10.49 -4.99 -7.14
CA ASN A 238 -11.88 -4.52 -7.15
C ASN A 238 -12.68 -5.11 -8.33
N THR A 239 -12.44 -6.37 -8.66
CA THR A 239 -13.05 -7.07 -9.82
C THR A 239 -14.19 -8.01 -9.45
N GLY A 240 -14.41 -8.26 -8.16
CA GLY A 240 -15.41 -9.22 -7.66
C GLY A 240 -15.02 -10.69 -7.90
N GLY A 241 -13.76 -10.95 -8.28
CA GLY A 241 -13.29 -12.27 -8.72
C GLY A 241 -12.11 -12.80 -7.92
N GLN A 242 -11.16 -13.38 -8.66
CA GLN A 242 -9.92 -13.92 -8.11
C GLN A 242 -9.04 -12.84 -7.50
N LEU A 243 -8.09 -13.26 -6.65
CA LEU A 243 -7.07 -12.36 -6.11
C LEU A 243 -6.15 -11.90 -7.25
N LEU A 244 -5.92 -10.61 -7.32
CA LEU A 244 -4.93 -10.02 -8.21
C LEU A 244 -3.57 -9.93 -7.51
N GLU A 245 -2.49 -9.89 -8.30
CA GLU A 245 -1.15 -9.77 -7.76
C GLU A 245 -0.95 -8.40 -7.06
N PRO A 246 -0.13 -8.27 -6.03
CA PRO A 246 0.61 -9.31 -5.33
C PRO A 246 -0.18 -9.95 -4.17
N SER A 247 -1.48 -9.70 -4.05
CA SER A 247 -2.32 -10.27 -2.98
C SER A 247 -2.52 -11.79 -3.09
N ASN A 248 -2.21 -12.37 -4.25
CA ASN A 248 -2.24 -13.81 -4.50
C ASN A 248 -1.03 -14.57 -3.93
N GLY A 249 -0.15 -13.89 -3.20
CA GLY A 249 0.94 -14.47 -2.43
C GLY A 249 0.42 -15.37 -1.30
N ARG A 250 1.28 -16.27 -0.81
CA ARG A 250 0.94 -17.22 0.25
C ARG A 250 1.21 -16.70 1.65
N ASN A 251 2.14 -15.75 1.76
CA ASN A 251 2.63 -15.20 3.02
C ASN A 251 2.23 -13.73 3.22
N VAL A 252 1.22 -13.28 2.49
CA VAL A 252 0.66 -11.94 2.57
C VAL A 252 -0.72 -11.95 3.23
N VAL A 253 -1.15 -10.81 3.74
CA VAL A 253 -2.47 -10.65 4.36
C VAL A 253 -3.37 -9.94 3.36
N ALA A 254 -4.09 -10.71 2.53
CA ALA A 254 -5.05 -10.17 1.56
C ALA A 254 -6.35 -9.76 2.25
N ILE A 255 -6.74 -8.49 2.14
CA ILE A 255 -7.90 -7.92 2.84
C ILE A 255 -8.98 -7.51 1.86
N GLY A 256 -10.09 -8.25 1.87
CA GLY A 256 -11.29 -7.91 1.10
C GLY A 256 -12.10 -6.78 1.74
N ALA A 257 -12.95 -6.15 0.93
CA ALA A 257 -13.78 -5.03 1.36
C ALA A 257 -15.20 -5.46 1.75
N SER A 258 -15.70 -4.93 2.86
CA SER A 258 -17.08 -5.04 3.29
C SER A 258 -17.77 -3.68 3.42
N THR A 259 -19.09 -3.70 3.52
CA THR A 259 -19.85 -2.54 3.99
C THR A 259 -19.55 -2.27 5.46
N LYS A 260 -19.81 -1.04 5.92
CA LYS A 260 -19.65 -0.62 7.33
C LYS A 260 -20.97 -0.63 8.12
N ALA A 261 -21.92 -1.48 7.74
CA ALA A 261 -23.19 -1.63 8.45
C ALA A 261 -23.03 -2.49 9.72
N ALA A 262 -24.00 -2.41 10.64
CA ALA A 262 -24.04 -3.27 11.83
C ALA A 262 -24.06 -4.78 11.47
N ASN A 263 -24.55 -5.12 10.28
CA ASN A 263 -24.41 -6.44 9.67
C ASN A 263 -23.59 -6.24 8.38
N PRO A 264 -22.25 -6.34 8.43
CA PRO A 264 -21.42 -6.09 7.28
C PRO A 264 -21.64 -7.14 6.19
N GLU A 265 -21.79 -6.67 4.96
CA GLU A 265 -21.90 -7.52 3.78
C GLU A 265 -20.63 -7.38 2.94
N LEU A 266 -20.25 -8.46 2.27
CA LEU A 266 -19.19 -8.42 1.27
C LEU A 266 -19.51 -7.38 0.20
N TRP A 267 -18.57 -6.48 -0.08
CA TRP A 267 -18.71 -5.59 -1.22
C TRP A 267 -18.58 -6.37 -2.54
N GLN A 268 -19.56 -6.25 -3.41
CA GLN A 268 -19.66 -7.07 -4.62
C GLN A 268 -18.46 -6.95 -5.57
N SER A 269 -17.80 -5.78 -5.57
CA SER A 269 -16.60 -5.58 -6.36
C SER A 269 -15.32 -6.07 -5.68
N SER A 270 -15.35 -6.44 -4.40
CA SER A 270 -14.15 -6.95 -3.73
C SER A 270 -13.71 -8.26 -4.36
N SER A 271 -12.46 -8.35 -4.82
CA SER A 271 -11.86 -9.63 -5.12
C SER A 271 -11.74 -10.44 -3.83
N VAL A 272 -12.07 -11.72 -3.89
CA VAL A 272 -12.11 -12.61 -2.72
C VAL A 272 -11.38 -13.93 -2.92
N GLY A 273 -11.01 -14.24 -4.16
CA GLY A 273 -10.37 -15.49 -4.54
C GLY A 273 -11.31 -16.51 -5.16
N PRO A 274 -10.82 -17.73 -5.36
CA PRO A 274 -9.47 -18.18 -5.01
C PRO A 274 -8.37 -17.52 -5.85
N THR A 275 -7.10 -17.86 -5.60
CA THR A 275 -6.01 -17.54 -6.53
C THR A 275 -6.18 -18.35 -7.83
N GLU A 276 -5.43 -18.02 -8.89
CA GLU A 276 -5.44 -18.77 -10.14
C GLU A 276 -5.07 -20.25 -9.94
N LEU A 277 -4.20 -20.55 -8.97
CA LEU A 277 -3.80 -21.91 -8.61
C LEU A 277 -4.84 -22.64 -7.73
N GLY A 278 -6.00 -22.04 -7.47
CA GLY A 278 -7.05 -22.64 -6.64
C GLY A 278 -6.71 -22.73 -5.16
N THR A 279 -5.75 -21.94 -4.68
CA THR A 279 -5.41 -21.83 -3.26
C THR A 279 -6.40 -20.94 -2.52
N TYR A 280 -6.04 -20.48 -1.31
CA TYR A 280 -6.93 -19.69 -0.48
C TYR A 280 -7.33 -18.35 -1.15
N GLY A 281 -8.40 -17.76 -0.65
CA GLY A 281 -8.83 -16.41 -0.97
C GLY A 281 -8.27 -15.38 0.02
N ILE A 282 -9.03 -14.31 0.23
CA ILE A 282 -8.71 -13.28 1.21
C ILE A 282 -8.54 -13.86 2.62
N PHE A 283 -7.68 -13.22 3.42
CA PHE A 283 -7.48 -13.59 4.82
C PHE A 283 -8.65 -13.12 5.70
N ALA A 284 -9.11 -11.90 5.48
CA ALA A 284 -10.21 -11.28 6.24
C ALA A 284 -10.94 -10.23 5.41
N LEU A 285 -12.05 -9.74 5.97
CA LEU A 285 -12.77 -8.56 5.48
C LEU A 285 -12.56 -7.39 6.45
N ALA A 286 -12.44 -6.19 5.89
CA ALA A 286 -12.53 -4.95 6.65
C ALA A 286 -13.47 -3.95 5.94
N PRO A 287 -13.99 -2.93 6.63
CA PRO A 287 -14.78 -1.90 6.00
C PRO A 287 -14.04 -1.24 4.84
N GLY A 288 -14.61 -1.27 3.64
CA GLY A 288 -14.01 -0.71 2.44
C GLY A 288 -15.00 0.08 1.59
N VAL A 289 -16.25 0.23 2.04
CA VAL A 289 -17.29 0.94 1.29
C VAL A 289 -17.62 2.25 1.97
N SER A 290 -17.57 3.32 1.20
CA SER A 290 -17.85 4.68 1.69
C SER A 290 -16.94 5.04 2.87
N ILE A 291 -15.66 4.84 2.78
CA ILE A 291 -14.64 5.11 3.81
C ILE A 291 -14.20 6.59 3.80
N SER A 292 -14.33 7.42 4.92
CA SER A 292 -13.97 8.84 5.04
C SER A 292 -12.56 9.04 5.58
N SER A 293 -11.66 9.59 4.81
CA SER A 293 -10.27 9.78 5.19
C SER A 293 -9.72 11.09 4.64
N ALA A 294 -8.46 11.37 4.92
CA ALA A 294 -7.76 12.55 4.46
C ALA A 294 -7.90 12.76 2.95
N LYS A 295 -8.06 14.01 2.55
CA LYS A 295 -8.16 14.41 1.16
C LYS A 295 -7.00 15.32 0.80
N ALA A 296 -6.14 14.89 -0.10
CA ALA A 296 -5.19 15.79 -0.73
C ALA A 296 -5.94 16.86 -1.53
N ASP A 297 -5.48 18.09 -1.44
CA ASP A 297 -5.99 19.18 -2.27
C ASP A 297 -5.03 19.57 -3.40
N GLY A 298 -3.79 19.07 -3.37
CA GLY A 298 -2.77 19.29 -4.36
C GLY A 298 -2.11 20.66 -4.23
N ILE A 299 -2.08 21.22 -3.03
CA ILE A 299 -1.46 22.51 -2.71
C ILE A 299 -0.55 22.31 -1.51
N ASP A 300 0.74 22.40 -1.72
CA ASP A 300 1.71 22.41 -0.63
C ASP A 300 1.48 23.64 0.25
N ASP A 301 1.52 23.49 1.56
CA ASP A 301 1.29 24.55 2.53
C ASP A 301 -0.17 25.10 2.65
N SER A 302 -1.16 24.36 2.16
CA SER A 302 -2.57 24.74 2.33
C SER A 302 -3.07 24.59 3.77
N MET A 303 -2.41 23.72 4.53
CA MET A 303 -2.79 23.34 5.90
C MET A 303 -4.23 22.82 5.98
N ASN A 304 -4.64 22.03 4.98
CA ASN A 304 -6.01 21.56 4.86
C ASN A 304 -6.38 20.53 5.94
N ASN A 305 -7.68 20.31 6.10
CA ASN A 305 -8.26 19.29 6.96
C ASN A 305 -9.46 18.61 6.28
N ALA A 306 -9.52 18.69 4.96
CA ALA A 306 -10.64 18.16 4.19
C ALA A 306 -10.67 16.64 4.20
N LEU A 307 -11.86 16.08 4.31
CA LEU A 307 -12.09 14.65 4.16
C LEU A 307 -12.75 14.35 2.82
N ARG A 308 -12.48 13.19 2.30
CA ARG A 308 -13.16 12.67 1.11
C ARG A 308 -13.59 11.23 1.33
N ALA A 309 -14.56 10.90 0.55
CA ALA A 309 -15.16 9.60 0.55
C ALA A 309 -14.53 8.63 -0.49
N SER A 310 -14.16 7.31 -0.20
CA SER A 310 -13.65 6.25 -1.10
C SER A 310 -14.22 4.86 -0.85
N SER A 311 -14.31 4.03 -1.90
CA SER A 311 -14.69 2.62 -1.75
C SER A 311 -13.74 1.74 -2.53
N GLY A 312 -13.22 0.71 -1.90
CA GLY A 312 -12.29 -0.21 -2.50
C GLY A 312 -11.64 -1.13 -1.48
N THR A 313 -11.03 -2.19 -1.97
CA THR A 313 -10.11 -3.00 -1.15
C THR A 313 -8.91 -2.18 -0.68
N SER A 314 -8.55 -1.13 -1.42
CA SER A 314 -7.55 -0.13 -1.04
C SER A 314 -7.88 0.63 0.24
N MET A 315 -9.15 0.72 0.63
CA MET A 315 -9.59 1.34 1.89
C MET A 315 -9.70 0.32 3.00
N ALA A 316 -10.11 -0.89 2.68
CA ALA A 316 -10.20 -1.99 3.65
C ALA A 316 -8.81 -2.41 4.18
N THR A 317 -7.81 -2.42 3.31
CA THR A 317 -6.45 -2.87 3.62
C THR A 317 -5.77 -2.03 4.71
N PRO A 318 -5.65 -0.69 4.60
CA PRO A 318 -5.06 0.12 5.66
C PRO A 318 -5.89 0.10 6.95
N ILE A 319 -7.20 -0.05 6.85
CA ILE A 319 -8.08 -0.22 8.01
C ILE A 319 -7.72 -1.48 8.79
N ALA A 320 -7.59 -2.63 8.09
CA ALA A 320 -7.17 -3.86 8.74
C ALA A 320 -5.74 -3.78 9.30
N ALA A 321 -4.83 -3.10 8.59
CA ALA A 321 -3.45 -2.92 9.03
C ALA A 321 -3.33 -1.99 10.25
N SER A 322 -4.29 -1.08 10.46
CA SER A 322 -4.34 -0.20 11.62
C SER A 322 -4.91 -0.86 12.87
N TYR A 323 -5.60 -1.99 12.72
CA TYR A 323 -6.25 -2.76 13.78
C TYR A 323 -5.27 -3.72 14.45
#